data_b3a2e92e49cef0e4852138b9415fe1b8
#
_entry.id   b3a2e92e49cef0e4852138b9415fe1b8
#
_cell.length_a   1.000
_cell.length_b   1.000
_cell.length_c   1.000
_cell.angle_alpha   90.00
_cell.angle_beta   90.00
_cell.angle_gamma   90.00
#
_symmetry.space_group_name_H-M   'P 1'
#
loop_
_entity.id
_entity.type
_entity.pdbx_description
1 polymer ?
#
loop_
_entity_poly.entity_id
_entity_poly.type
_entity_poly.pdbx_seq_one_letter_code
_entity_poly.pdbx_strand_id
1 'polypeptide(L)'
;MNLSITLIFIIACGIVSVMAFSRPQMLSKWIGWPYRMKNNNEYYRLLSSGFVHADYIHLIINLFVLYQFGTIVEMTFIEVFSDQGRVYYALLLLLGIAVPDLIDYFIHKDHPEYRSLGASIFRMVFMYKIKT
;
A
#
# COMPACT_ATOMS: atom_id res chain seq x y z
N MET A 1 18.27 19.35 -5.91
CA MET A 1 17.29 19.14 -4.84
C MET A 1 17.01 17.64 -4.67
N ASN A 2 17.39 17.12 -3.54
CA ASN A 2 17.22 15.69 -3.27
C ASN A 2 15.83 15.45 -2.68
N LEU A 3 14.86 15.06 -3.52
CA LEU A 3 13.52 14.74 -3.07
C LEU A 3 13.52 13.48 -2.21
N SER A 4 12.91 13.55 -1.03
CA SER A 4 12.71 12.39 -0.18
C SER A 4 11.76 11.40 -0.83
N ILE A 5 12.15 10.14 -0.91
CA ILE A 5 11.31 9.04 -1.40
C ILE A 5 10.07 8.91 -0.52
N THR A 6 10.23 9.04 0.79
CA THR A 6 9.11 9.03 1.75
C THR A 6 8.07 10.10 1.42
N LEU A 7 8.49 11.33 1.15
CA LEU A 7 7.57 12.42 0.81
C LEU A 7 6.87 12.18 -0.52
N ILE A 8 7.57 11.69 -1.53
CA ILE A 8 6.96 11.32 -2.82
C ILE A 8 5.87 10.28 -2.60
N PHE A 9 6.15 9.27 -1.80
CA PHE A 9 5.21 8.19 -1.50
C PHE A 9 3.99 8.69 -0.73
N ILE A 10 4.20 9.57 0.27
CA ILE A 10 3.11 10.21 1.05
C ILE A 10 2.20 11.01 0.13
N ILE A 11 2.77 11.83 -0.75
CA ILE A 11 2.01 12.65 -1.70
C ILE A 11 1.20 11.75 -2.65
N ALA A 12 1.82 10.71 -3.19
CA ALA A 12 1.15 9.75 -4.07
C ALA A 12 -0.02 9.04 -3.37
N CYS A 13 0.19 8.55 -2.15
CA CYS A 13 -0.87 7.93 -1.34
C CYS A 13 -2.02 8.91 -1.05
N GLY A 14 -1.69 10.14 -0.70
CA GLY A 14 -2.67 11.20 -0.44
C GLY A 14 -3.53 11.49 -1.66
N ILE A 15 -2.91 11.72 -2.80
CA ILE A 15 -3.62 12.04 -4.05
C ILE A 15 -4.50 10.87 -4.49
N VAL A 16 -3.95 9.65 -4.55
CA VAL A 16 -4.68 8.45 -4.99
C VAL A 16 -5.86 8.16 -4.07
N SER A 17 -5.67 8.25 -2.76
CA SER A 17 -6.74 7.99 -1.78
C SER A 17 -7.86 9.03 -1.86
N VAL A 18 -7.53 10.31 -1.96
CA VAL A 18 -8.54 11.38 -2.10
C VAL A 18 -9.33 11.22 -3.40
N MET A 19 -8.67 10.89 -4.51
CA MET A 19 -9.36 10.61 -5.77
C MET A 19 -10.30 9.41 -5.65
N ALA A 20 -9.88 8.35 -4.96
CA ALA A 20 -10.70 7.15 -4.76
C ALA A 20 -11.90 7.43 -3.85
N PHE A 21 -11.76 8.28 -2.83
CA PHE A 21 -12.89 8.71 -1.99
C PHE A 21 -13.94 9.49 -2.76
N SER A 22 -13.51 10.31 -3.72
CA SER A 22 -14.39 11.13 -4.56
C SER A 22 -15.06 10.32 -5.69
N ARG A 23 -14.49 9.20 -6.08
CA ARG A 23 -14.92 8.39 -7.24
C ARG A 23 -14.95 6.91 -6.91
N PRO A 24 -16.12 6.35 -6.53
CA PRO A 24 -16.24 4.92 -6.18
C PRO A 24 -15.77 3.97 -7.28
N GLN A 25 -15.88 4.36 -8.55
CA GLN A 25 -15.41 3.53 -9.67
C GLN A 25 -13.88 3.38 -9.68
N MET A 26 -13.14 4.43 -9.30
CA MET A 26 -11.68 4.36 -9.17
C MET A 26 -11.28 3.50 -7.98
N LEU A 27 -11.99 3.62 -6.86
CA LEU A 27 -11.78 2.77 -5.70
C LEU A 27 -11.91 1.29 -6.09
N SER A 28 -12.98 0.92 -6.77
CA SER A 28 -13.23 -0.45 -7.22
C SER A 28 -12.14 -0.99 -8.16
N LYS A 29 -11.54 -0.13 -8.97
CA LYS A 29 -10.43 -0.53 -9.86
C LYS A 29 -9.13 -0.79 -9.13
N TRP A 30 -8.86 -0.06 -8.04
CA TRP A 30 -7.54 -0.04 -7.39
C TRP A 30 -7.45 -0.90 -6.14
N ILE A 31 -8.57 -1.30 -5.54
CA ILE A 31 -8.56 -2.17 -4.36
C ILE A 31 -7.95 -3.54 -4.66
N GLY A 32 -7.41 -4.17 -3.64
CA GLY A 32 -6.96 -5.55 -3.71
C GLY A 32 -8.15 -6.48 -3.87
N TRP A 33 -8.19 -7.21 -4.98
CA TRP A 33 -9.25 -8.16 -5.28
C TRP A 33 -8.65 -9.42 -5.88
N PRO A 34 -8.18 -10.38 -5.03
CA PRO A 34 -7.46 -11.57 -5.48
C PRO A 34 -8.21 -12.39 -6.53
N TYR A 35 -9.53 -12.52 -6.39
CA TYR A 35 -10.34 -13.25 -7.35
C TYR A 35 -10.26 -12.65 -8.77
N ARG A 36 -10.31 -11.32 -8.90
CA ARG A 36 -10.17 -10.65 -10.19
C ARG A 36 -8.74 -10.67 -10.72
N MET A 37 -7.75 -10.65 -9.85
CA MET A 37 -6.36 -10.83 -10.26
C MET A 37 -6.18 -12.17 -10.98
N LYS A 38 -6.73 -13.24 -10.42
CA LYS A 38 -6.66 -14.57 -11.00
C LYS A 38 -7.46 -14.71 -12.30
N ASN A 39 -8.71 -14.29 -12.29
CA ASN A 39 -9.65 -14.58 -13.40
C ASN A 39 -9.58 -13.57 -14.55
N ASN A 40 -9.19 -12.32 -14.27
CA ASN A 40 -9.14 -11.24 -15.26
C ASN A 40 -7.72 -10.73 -15.53
N ASN A 41 -6.69 -11.36 -14.96
CA ASN A 41 -5.28 -10.95 -15.06
C ASN A 41 -5.02 -9.52 -14.58
N GLU A 42 -5.76 -9.04 -13.58
CA GLU A 42 -5.64 -7.69 -13.02
C GLU A 42 -4.56 -7.60 -11.93
N TYR A 43 -3.35 -8.07 -12.20
CA TYR A 43 -2.25 -8.13 -11.24
C TYR A 43 -1.68 -6.77 -10.81
N TYR A 44 -2.02 -5.68 -11.53
CA TYR A 44 -1.68 -4.32 -11.12
C TYR A 44 -2.22 -3.97 -9.73
N ARG A 45 -3.27 -4.66 -9.30
CA ARG A 45 -3.89 -4.50 -7.97
C ARG A 45 -2.95 -4.84 -6.82
N LEU A 46 -1.89 -5.62 -7.08
CA LEU A 46 -0.84 -5.90 -6.09
C LEU A 46 -0.13 -4.63 -5.61
N LEU A 47 0.00 -3.64 -6.47
CA LEU A 47 0.63 -2.35 -6.13
C LEU A 47 -0.40 -1.25 -5.87
N SER A 48 -1.44 -1.14 -6.69
CA SER A 48 -2.43 -0.06 -6.58
C SER A 48 -3.18 -0.07 -5.24
N SER A 49 -3.45 -1.25 -4.69
CA SER A 49 -4.13 -1.40 -3.41
C SER A 49 -3.38 -0.76 -2.24
N GLY A 50 -2.05 -0.69 -2.31
CA GLY A 50 -1.22 -0.08 -1.27
C GLY A 50 -1.37 1.44 -1.16
N PHE A 51 -1.86 2.09 -2.23
CA PHE A 51 -2.06 3.54 -2.26
C PHE A 51 -3.46 3.96 -1.86
N VAL A 52 -4.41 3.02 -1.79
CA VAL A 52 -5.82 3.31 -1.50
C VAL A 52 -6.13 2.97 -0.05
N HIS A 53 -6.86 3.85 0.63
CA HIS A 53 -7.23 3.70 2.03
C HIS A 53 -8.76 3.65 2.19
N ALA A 54 -9.23 3.06 3.30
CA ALA A 54 -10.65 2.85 3.55
C ALA A 54 -11.41 4.17 3.84
N ASP A 55 -10.76 5.07 4.60
CA ASP A 55 -11.33 6.34 5.01
C ASP A 55 -10.22 7.37 5.31
N TYR A 56 -10.62 8.62 5.61
CA TYR A 56 -9.68 9.71 5.91
C TYR A 56 -8.88 9.48 7.18
N ILE A 57 -9.47 8.90 8.22
CA ILE A 57 -8.79 8.64 9.49
C ILE A 57 -7.67 7.62 9.26
N HIS A 58 -7.97 6.55 8.55
CA HIS A 58 -7.01 5.52 8.19
C HIS A 58 -5.86 6.08 7.33
N LEU A 59 -6.19 6.93 6.36
CA LEU A 59 -5.21 7.62 5.53
C LEU A 59 -4.29 8.50 6.37
N ILE A 60 -4.83 9.37 7.22
CA ILE A 60 -4.06 10.30 8.04
C ILE A 60 -3.10 9.56 8.97
N ILE A 61 -3.58 8.53 9.66
CA ILE A 61 -2.76 7.73 10.58
C ILE A 61 -1.62 7.05 9.80
N ASN A 62 -1.92 6.44 8.67
CA ASN A 62 -0.90 5.77 7.85
C ASN A 62 0.15 6.74 7.31
N LEU A 63 -0.26 7.91 6.82
CA LEU A 63 0.66 8.93 6.33
C LEU A 63 1.53 9.49 7.47
N PHE A 64 0.97 9.67 8.65
CA PHE A 64 1.72 10.11 9.83
C PHE A 64 2.78 9.08 10.24
N VAL A 65 2.40 7.81 10.33
CA VAL A 65 3.33 6.72 10.65
C VAL A 65 4.42 6.61 9.58
N LEU A 66 4.04 6.67 8.32
CA LEU A 66 4.99 6.61 7.20
C LEU A 66 5.96 7.80 7.25
N TYR A 67 5.50 8.99 7.58
CA TYR A 67 6.36 10.16 7.74
C TYR A 67 7.37 9.96 8.87
N GLN A 68 6.92 9.55 10.05
CA GLN A 68 7.78 9.39 11.23
C GLN A 68 8.82 8.29 11.04
N PHE A 69 8.39 7.11 10.66
CA PHE A 69 9.31 5.97 10.51
C PHE A 69 9.99 5.93 9.15
N GLY A 70 9.29 6.29 8.10
CA GLY A 70 9.82 6.28 6.73
C GLY A 70 11.01 7.20 6.55
N THR A 71 10.97 8.41 7.12
CA THR A 71 12.10 9.35 7.06
C THR A 71 13.33 8.79 7.77
N ILE A 72 13.17 8.17 8.93
CA ILE A 72 14.27 7.56 9.68
C ILE A 72 14.88 6.40 8.89
N VAL A 73 14.04 5.53 8.35
CA VAL A 73 14.50 4.37 7.55
C VAL A 73 15.19 4.85 6.28
N GLU A 74 14.64 5.86 5.57
CA GLU A 74 15.26 6.43 4.37
C GLU A 74 16.66 6.98 4.67
N MET A 75 16.80 7.76 5.75
CA MET A 75 18.11 8.29 6.16
C MET A 75 19.10 7.18 6.49
N THR A 76 18.66 6.16 7.21
CA THR A 76 19.50 5.00 7.54
C THR A 76 19.96 4.27 6.29
N PHE A 77 19.09 4.08 5.30
CA PHE A 77 19.45 3.46 4.03
C PHE A 77 20.49 4.28 3.26
N ILE A 78 20.35 5.61 3.26
CA ILE A 78 21.32 6.51 2.62
C ILE A 78 22.67 6.44 3.34
N GLU A 79 22.68 6.41 4.66
CA GLU A 79 23.92 6.29 5.44
C GLU A 79 24.64 4.95 5.19
N VAL A 80 23.90 3.85 5.14
CA VAL A 80 24.47 2.50 5.01
C VAL A 80 24.88 2.21 3.57
N PHE A 81 24.06 2.58 2.58
CA PHE A 81 24.22 2.19 1.18
C PHE A 81 24.63 3.33 0.25
N SER A 82 24.89 4.51 0.80
CA SER A 82 25.30 5.72 0.04
C SER A 82 24.36 6.01 -1.15
N ASP A 83 24.89 6.15 -2.35
CA ASP A 83 24.12 6.53 -3.54
C ASP A 83 22.98 5.53 -3.88
N GLN A 84 23.14 4.28 -3.53
CA GLN A 84 22.13 3.24 -3.78
C GLN A 84 21.05 3.17 -2.70
N GLY A 85 21.24 3.84 -1.58
CA GLY A 85 20.32 3.79 -0.43
C GLY A 85 18.89 4.16 -0.78
N ARG A 86 18.71 5.16 -1.65
CA ARG A 86 17.37 5.58 -2.11
C ARG A 86 16.67 4.52 -2.94
N VAL A 87 17.39 3.88 -3.84
CA VAL A 87 16.86 2.80 -4.68
C VAL A 87 16.44 1.63 -3.80
N TYR A 88 17.28 1.23 -2.86
CA TYR A 88 16.97 0.14 -1.94
C TYR A 88 15.78 0.47 -1.03
N TYR A 89 15.68 1.70 -0.57
CA TYR A 89 14.53 2.13 0.22
C TYR A 89 13.23 2.15 -0.60
N ALA A 90 13.27 2.65 -1.84
CA ALA A 90 12.12 2.60 -2.74
C ALA A 90 11.66 1.16 -3.01
N LEU A 91 12.61 0.24 -3.23
CA LEU A 91 12.32 -1.20 -3.37
C LEU A 91 11.70 -1.78 -2.10
N LEU A 92 12.19 -1.39 -0.92
CA LEU A 92 11.62 -1.81 0.35
C LEU A 92 10.15 -1.39 0.48
N LEU A 93 9.83 -0.14 0.12
CA LEU A 93 8.45 0.35 0.14
C LEU A 93 7.54 -0.43 -0.82
N LEU A 94 8.00 -0.64 -2.05
CA LEU A 94 7.24 -1.40 -3.05
C LEU A 94 7.03 -2.86 -2.64
N LEU A 95 8.05 -3.51 -2.10
CA LEU A 95 7.95 -4.87 -1.58
C LEU A 95 7.04 -4.93 -0.35
N GLY A 96 7.08 -3.91 0.50
CA GLY A 96 6.18 -3.79 1.66
C GLY A 96 4.71 -3.72 1.28
N ILE A 97 4.41 -3.23 0.08
CA ILE A 97 3.05 -3.26 -0.49
C ILE A 97 2.76 -4.59 -1.16
N ALA A 98 3.64 -5.02 -2.07
CA ALA A 98 3.40 -6.14 -2.95
C ALA A 98 3.39 -7.49 -2.24
N VAL A 99 4.27 -7.70 -1.25
CA VAL A 99 4.40 -9.00 -0.56
C VAL A 99 3.15 -9.36 0.25
N PRO A 100 2.59 -8.48 1.09
CA PRO A 100 1.34 -8.79 1.79
C PRO A 100 0.18 -9.07 0.82
N ASP A 101 0.08 -8.32 -0.27
CA ASP A 101 -0.96 -8.50 -1.27
C ASP A 101 -0.78 -9.81 -2.05
N LEU A 102 0.46 -10.20 -2.30
CA LEU A 102 0.76 -11.48 -2.93
C LEU A 102 0.38 -12.67 -2.02
N ILE A 103 0.63 -12.56 -0.72
CA ILE A 103 0.18 -13.56 0.27
C ILE A 103 -1.35 -13.65 0.28
N ASP A 104 -2.04 -12.51 0.32
CA ASP A 104 -3.50 -12.47 0.24
C ASP A 104 -4.03 -13.07 -1.06
N TYR A 105 -3.34 -12.84 -2.16
CA TYR A 105 -3.69 -13.44 -3.45
C TYR A 105 -3.71 -14.96 -3.36
N PHE A 106 -2.67 -15.59 -2.84
CA PHE A 106 -2.63 -17.05 -2.73
C PHE A 106 -3.67 -17.62 -1.78
N ILE A 107 -4.03 -16.88 -0.73
CA ILE A 107 -5.02 -17.33 0.26
C ILE A 107 -6.45 -17.13 -0.26
N HIS A 108 -6.73 -16.03 -0.96
CA HIS A 108 -8.11 -15.57 -1.26
C HIS A 108 -8.47 -15.55 -2.75
N LYS A 109 -7.62 -16.05 -3.64
CA LYS A 109 -7.85 -16.02 -5.09
C LYS A 109 -9.13 -16.72 -5.55
N ASP A 110 -9.64 -17.65 -4.76
CA ASP A 110 -10.88 -18.39 -5.05
C ASP A 110 -12.11 -17.85 -4.30
N HIS A 111 -11.95 -16.74 -3.58
CA HIS A 111 -13.01 -16.09 -2.79
C HIS A 111 -13.42 -14.76 -3.42
N PRO A 112 -14.52 -14.71 -4.24
CA PRO A 112 -14.93 -13.48 -4.94
C PRO A 112 -15.36 -12.34 -4.01
N GLU A 113 -15.74 -12.63 -2.79
CA GLU A 113 -16.17 -11.66 -1.78
C GLU A 113 -15.02 -10.96 -1.06
N TYR A 114 -13.80 -11.52 -1.12
CA TYR A 114 -12.66 -10.96 -0.40
C TYR A 114 -12.04 -9.78 -1.16
N ARG A 115 -11.91 -8.65 -0.47
CA ARG A 115 -11.27 -7.43 -0.95
C ARG A 115 -10.40 -6.81 0.14
N SER A 116 -9.35 -6.10 -0.25
CA SER A 116 -8.43 -5.48 0.69
C SER A 116 -8.08 -4.04 0.30
N LEU A 117 -7.90 -3.21 1.31
CA LEU A 117 -7.57 -1.79 1.18
C LEU A 117 -6.32 -1.46 1.99
N GLY A 118 -5.34 -0.87 1.32
CA GLY A 118 -4.13 -0.35 1.95
C GLY A 118 -3.17 -1.41 2.47
N ALA A 119 -1.89 -1.14 2.37
CA ALA A 119 -0.82 -1.91 3.00
C ALA A 119 -0.60 -1.38 4.41
N SER A 120 -1.49 -1.64 5.36
CA SER A 120 -1.30 -1.16 6.71
C SER A 120 -1.18 -2.30 7.72
N ILE A 121 -0.46 -2.00 8.80
CA ILE A 121 -0.40 -2.86 10.00
C ILE A 121 -1.82 -3.11 10.53
N PHE A 122 -2.72 -2.16 10.37
CA PHE A 122 -4.15 -2.29 10.73
C PHE A 122 -4.89 -3.32 9.87
N ARG A 123 -4.38 -3.65 8.68
CA ARG A 123 -4.96 -4.71 7.83
C ARG A 123 -4.93 -6.07 8.53
N MET A 124 -3.84 -6.39 9.23
CA MET A 124 -3.75 -7.61 10.03
C MET A 124 -4.76 -7.63 11.18
N VAL A 125 -4.94 -6.49 11.85
CA VAL A 125 -5.85 -6.37 13.00
C VAL A 125 -7.31 -6.37 12.54
N PHE A 126 -7.63 -5.72 11.42
CA PHE A 126 -9.00 -5.64 10.90
C PHE A 126 -9.47 -6.99 10.34
N MET A 127 -8.58 -7.74 9.69
CA MET A 127 -8.90 -9.08 9.19
C MET A 127 -9.15 -10.09 10.30
N TYR A 128 -8.46 -9.96 11.42
CA TYR A 128 -8.73 -10.79 12.60
C TYR A 128 -10.14 -10.56 13.15
N LYS A 129 -10.66 -9.34 13.03
CA LYS A 129 -11.98 -8.96 13.54
C LYS A 129 -13.14 -9.38 12.62
N ILE A 130 -12.89 -9.57 11.32
CA ILE A 130 -13.93 -10.04 10.38
C ILE A 130 -14.11 -11.57 10.41
N LYS A 131 -13.07 -12.30 10.87
CA LYS A 131 -13.14 -13.76 11.01
C LYS A 131 -13.76 -14.25 12.33
N THR A 132 -13.98 -13.39 13.27
CA THR A 132 -14.67 -13.68 14.52
C THR A 132 -16.07 -13.09 14.51
#